data_1776b68dfeb37520bd859eee7f53bb50
#
_entry.id   1776b68dfeb37520bd859eee7f53bb50
#
_cell.length_a   1.000
_cell.length_b   1.000
_cell.length_c   1.000
_cell.angle_alpha   90.00
_cell.angle_beta   90.00
_cell.angle_gamma   90.00
#
_symmetry.space_group_name_H-M   'P 1'
#
loop_
_entity.id
_entity.type
_entity.pdbx_description
1 polymer ?
#
loop_
_entity_poly.entity_id
_entity_poly.type
_entity_poly.pdbx_seq_one_letter_code
_entity_poly.pdbx_strand_id
1 'polypeptide(L)'
;GNEVYDWGVARTFLAPSAAKLRVDVDRLIQLGDAKRPDGGFNLTAFGMRTATRSNAVSVLNADVTNGMWGHLDLPGPRPQGKPILPVTNGVHVTTWIGHPVRKLFERHIDANWDDRLLEPEIWQRLNDLPDAELWQARTEQKERLARFCRSRWQRQFARHGQAPGELQDVGRLLDPNALVIGFARRFATYKRAGLFFHDIERLKRILHHPEHPVQIVYAGKAHPADRPGQGLVRQIFELSQSEDFRGKVFFLEYYDMRSATRWCRARISG
;
A
#
# COMPACT_ATOMS: atom_id res chain seq x y z
N GLY A 1 -0.94 -3.81 -13.98
CA GLY A 1 -0.64 -3.68 -15.39
C GLY A 1 -1.73 -4.30 -16.21
N ASN A 2 -1.98 -3.73 -17.36
CA ASN A 2 -2.92 -4.30 -18.32
C ASN A 2 -2.16 -5.38 -19.07
N GLU A 3 -2.40 -6.65 -18.76
CA GLU A 3 -1.74 -7.76 -19.42
C GLU A 3 -2.32 -7.95 -20.82
N VAL A 4 -1.42 -8.03 -21.79
CA VAL A 4 -1.73 -8.28 -23.20
C VAL A 4 -1.02 -9.56 -23.61
N TYR A 5 -1.76 -10.47 -24.21
CA TYR A 5 -1.26 -11.76 -24.67
C TYR A 5 -1.31 -11.84 -26.21
N ASP A 6 -0.43 -12.66 -26.76
CA ASP A 6 -0.54 -13.02 -28.16
C ASP A 6 -1.88 -13.69 -28.48
N TRP A 7 -2.43 -13.41 -29.66
CA TRP A 7 -3.74 -13.94 -30.08
C TRP A 7 -3.78 -15.47 -30.13
N GLY A 8 -2.68 -16.12 -30.55
CA GLY A 8 -2.56 -17.57 -30.62
C GLY A 8 -2.53 -18.21 -29.24
N VAL A 9 -1.82 -17.58 -28.29
CA VAL A 9 -1.80 -18.00 -26.88
C VAL A 9 -3.20 -17.89 -26.27
N ALA A 10 -3.90 -16.78 -26.48
CA ALA A 10 -5.25 -16.57 -25.99
C ALA A 10 -6.23 -17.60 -26.61
N ARG A 11 -6.11 -17.89 -27.90
CA ARG A 11 -6.90 -18.91 -28.60
C ARG A 11 -6.71 -20.28 -27.96
N THR A 12 -5.48 -20.71 -27.76
CA THR A 12 -5.17 -22.01 -27.18
C THR A 12 -5.76 -22.14 -25.77
N PHE A 13 -5.65 -21.07 -24.98
CA PHE A 13 -6.15 -21.06 -23.61
C PHE A 13 -7.68 -21.05 -23.53
N LEU A 14 -8.36 -20.31 -24.40
CA LEU A 14 -9.81 -20.15 -24.40
C LEU A 14 -10.56 -21.27 -25.14
N ALA A 15 -9.91 -22.02 -26.02
CA ALA A 15 -10.58 -23.06 -26.82
C ALA A 15 -11.36 -24.10 -25.98
N PRO A 16 -10.83 -24.65 -24.86
CA PRO A 16 -11.59 -25.59 -24.04
C PRO A 16 -12.85 -24.98 -23.42
N SER A 17 -12.79 -23.69 -23.06
CA SER A 17 -13.95 -22.96 -22.52
C SER A 17 -14.97 -22.64 -23.59
N ALA A 18 -14.53 -22.25 -24.77
CA ALA A 18 -15.41 -22.04 -25.94
C ALA A 18 -16.18 -23.28 -26.28
N ALA A 19 -15.54 -24.45 -26.33
CA ALA A 19 -16.18 -25.75 -26.57
C ALA A 19 -17.23 -26.08 -25.53
N LYS A 20 -16.98 -25.87 -24.25
CA LYS A 20 -17.93 -26.07 -23.16
C LYS A 20 -19.15 -25.14 -23.26
N LEU A 21 -18.91 -23.88 -23.63
CA LEU A 21 -19.94 -22.87 -23.82
C LEU A 21 -20.71 -23.01 -25.15
N ARG A 22 -20.25 -23.88 -26.06
CA ARG A 22 -20.78 -24.03 -27.42
C ARG A 22 -20.75 -22.71 -28.20
N VAL A 23 -19.68 -21.93 -28.06
CA VAL A 23 -19.46 -20.68 -28.79
C VAL A 23 -18.19 -20.78 -29.63
N ASP A 24 -18.12 -19.97 -30.68
CA ASP A 24 -16.91 -19.84 -31.47
C ASP A 24 -15.77 -19.21 -30.64
N VAL A 25 -14.60 -19.82 -30.65
CA VAL A 25 -13.42 -19.32 -29.95
C VAL A 25 -12.98 -17.94 -30.46
N ASP A 26 -13.16 -17.66 -31.75
CA ASP A 26 -12.83 -16.37 -32.35
C ASP A 26 -13.72 -15.25 -31.79
N ARG A 27 -14.99 -15.55 -31.55
CA ARG A 27 -15.90 -14.61 -30.91
C ARG A 27 -15.48 -14.29 -29.46
N LEU A 28 -14.99 -15.28 -28.71
CA LEU A 28 -14.46 -15.03 -27.37
C LEU A 28 -13.18 -14.20 -27.42
N ILE A 29 -12.29 -14.48 -28.34
CA ILE A 29 -11.03 -13.75 -28.50
C ILE A 29 -11.28 -12.28 -28.83
N GLN A 30 -12.23 -11.99 -29.73
CA GLN A 30 -12.62 -10.62 -30.10
C GLN A 30 -13.06 -9.77 -28.88
N LEU A 31 -13.61 -10.38 -27.82
CA LEU A 31 -13.94 -9.66 -26.59
C LEU A 31 -12.69 -9.10 -25.89
N GLY A 32 -11.52 -9.65 -26.14
CA GLY A 32 -10.23 -9.15 -25.63
C GLY A 32 -9.58 -8.07 -26.50
N ASP A 33 -10.17 -7.68 -27.63
CA ASP A 33 -9.66 -6.59 -28.46
C ASP A 33 -9.86 -5.23 -27.78
N ALA A 34 -8.78 -4.63 -27.30
CA ALA A 34 -8.80 -3.30 -26.68
C ALA A 34 -8.82 -2.16 -27.70
N LYS A 35 -8.79 -2.46 -29.01
CA LYS A 35 -8.68 -1.48 -30.11
C LYS A 35 -7.50 -0.52 -29.92
N ARG A 36 -6.34 -1.06 -29.54
CA ARG A 36 -5.11 -0.33 -29.33
C ARG A 36 -4.08 -0.66 -30.41
N PRO A 37 -3.15 0.27 -30.73
CA PRO A 37 -2.14 0.06 -31.76
C PRO A 37 -1.17 -1.10 -31.48
N ASP A 38 -0.92 -1.41 -30.20
CA ASP A 38 -0.03 -2.49 -29.73
C ASP A 38 -0.62 -3.89 -29.95
N GLY A 39 -1.90 -4.00 -30.33
CA GLY A 39 -2.57 -5.25 -30.69
C GLY A 39 -2.62 -6.26 -29.54
N GLY A 40 -3.17 -7.46 -29.81
CA GLY A 40 -3.18 -8.58 -28.88
C GLY A 40 -4.43 -8.67 -28.00
N PHE A 41 -4.56 -9.81 -27.33
CA PHE A 41 -5.65 -10.12 -26.42
C PHE A 41 -5.41 -9.42 -25.07
N ASN A 42 -6.27 -8.45 -24.76
CA ASN A 42 -6.16 -7.70 -23.51
C ASN A 42 -7.17 -8.28 -22.47
N LEU A 43 -6.63 -8.81 -21.37
CA LEU A 43 -7.42 -9.46 -20.34
C LEU A 43 -8.38 -8.48 -19.61
N THR A 44 -8.00 -7.20 -19.51
CA THR A 44 -8.87 -6.18 -18.90
C THR A 44 -10.09 -5.90 -19.79
N ALA A 45 -9.89 -5.72 -21.12
CA ALA A 45 -10.97 -5.51 -22.06
C ALA A 45 -11.92 -6.72 -22.09
N PHE A 46 -11.35 -7.94 -22.11
CA PHE A 46 -12.12 -9.18 -22.03
C PHE A 46 -12.97 -9.25 -20.76
N GLY A 47 -12.36 -9.01 -19.60
CA GLY A 47 -13.07 -9.05 -18.31
C GLY A 47 -14.19 -8.02 -18.25
N MET A 48 -13.96 -6.79 -18.74
CA MET A 48 -14.98 -5.74 -18.75
C MET A 48 -16.16 -6.07 -19.68
N ARG A 49 -15.92 -6.67 -20.85
CA ARG A 49 -16.99 -7.04 -21.79
C ARG A 49 -17.77 -8.27 -21.37
N THR A 50 -17.17 -9.15 -20.59
CA THR A 50 -17.82 -10.37 -20.08
C THR A 50 -18.50 -10.16 -18.73
N ALA A 51 -18.18 -9.09 -18.02
CA ALA A 51 -18.81 -8.72 -16.76
C ALA A 51 -20.14 -8.00 -17.00
N THR A 52 -21.16 -8.30 -16.22
CA THR A 52 -22.46 -7.60 -16.27
C THR A 52 -22.34 -6.12 -15.93
N ARG A 53 -21.40 -5.79 -15.03
CA ARG A 53 -21.09 -4.41 -14.59
C ARG A 53 -19.61 -4.29 -14.26
N SER A 54 -19.06 -3.10 -14.48
CA SER A 54 -17.69 -2.75 -14.08
C SER A 54 -17.72 -1.56 -13.15
N ASN A 55 -16.92 -1.60 -12.10
CA ASN A 55 -16.75 -0.48 -11.20
C ASN A 55 -15.28 -0.15 -10.97
N ALA A 56 -15.02 1.09 -10.60
CA ALA A 56 -13.72 1.59 -10.14
C ALA A 56 -13.75 1.76 -8.62
N VAL A 57 -12.57 1.75 -7.99
CA VAL A 57 -12.40 1.71 -6.54
C VAL A 57 -12.42 3.08 -5.85
N SER A 58 -12.61 4.16 -6.60
CA SER A 58 -12.82 5.53 -6.12
C SER A 58 -13.36 6.41 -7.25
N VAL A 59 -13.84 7.60 -6.92
CA VAL A 59 -14.30 8.59 -7.92
C VAL A 59 -13.18 8.92 -8.92
N LEU A 60 -12.00 9.30 -8.43
CA LEU A 60 -10.85 9.58 -9.29
C LEU A 60 -10.46 8.39 -10.17
N ASN A 61 -10.49 7.18 -9.60
CA ASN A 61 -10.18 5.97 -10.37
C ASN A 61 -11.24 5.70 -11.44
N ALA A 62 -12.52 6.01 -11.18
CA ALA A 62 -13.58 5.90 -12.18
C ALA A 62 -13.34 6.84 -13.35
N ASP A 63 -12.98 8.11 -13.11
CA ASP A 63 -12.70 9.07 -14.16
C ASP A 63 -11.51 8.64 -15.03
N VAL A 64 -10.41 8.23 -14.41
CA VAL A 64 -9.23 7.70 -15.12
C VAL A 64 -9.58 6.45 -15.92
N THR A 65 -10.34 5.51 -15.32
CA THR A 65 -10.69 4.24 -15.97
C THR A 65 -11.68 4.45 -17.12
N ASN A 66 -12.63 5.38 -16.99
CA ASN A 66 -13.51 5.76 -18.10
C ASN A 66 -12.73 6.43 -19.25
N GLY A 67 -11.74 7.27 -18.95
CA GLY A 67 -10.84 7.84 -19.96
C GLY A 67 -10.05 6.74 -20.72
N MET A 68 -9.64 5.69 -20.03
CA MET A 68 -8.88 4.58 -20.63
C MET A 68 -9.73 3.58 -21.40
N TRP A 69 -10.94 3.26 -20.91
CA TRP A 69 -11.74 2.13 -21.33
C TRP A 69 -13.18 2.46 -21.73
N GLY A 70 -13.64 3.69 -21.49
CA GLY A 70 -15.03 4.09 -21.78
C GLY A 70 -15.40 4.07 -23.28
N HIS A 71 -14.39 4.01 -24.16
CA HIS A 71 -14.57 3.82 -25.60
C HIS A 71 -14.99 2.39 -26.00
N LEU A 72 -14.80 1.42 -25.09
CA LEU A 72 -15.22 0.05 -25.33
C LEU A 72 -16.74 -0.06 -25.22
N ASP A 73 -17.32 -0.95 -26.01
CA ASP A 73 -18.71 -1.34 -25.85
C ASP A 73 -18.84 -2.28 -24.64
N LEU A 74 -19.20 -1.71 -23.50
CA LEU A 74 -19.28 -2.40 -22.22
C LEU A 74 -20.76 -2.61 -21.84
N PRO A 75 -21.11 -3.75 -21.23
CA PRO A 75 -22.46 -4.00 -20.75
C PRO A 75 -22.80 -3.15 -19.53
N GLY A 76 -24.11 -2.96 -19.29
CA GLY A 76 -24.63 -2.31 -18.11
C GLY A 76 -25.05 -0.85 -18.32
N PRO A 77 -25.55 -0.21 -17.25
CA PRO A 77 -26.03 1.17 -17.31
C PRO A 77 -24.87 2.16 -17.52
N ARG A 78 -25.15 3.25 -18.21
CA ARG A 78 -24.18 4.32 -18.50
C ARG A 78 -24.68 5.67 -17.93
N PRO A 79 -24.77 5.85 -16.60
CA PRO A 79 -25.14 7.15 -16.03
C PRO A 79 -24.19 8.24 -16.53
N GLN A 80 -24.75 9.34 -17.04
CA GLN A 80 -23.98 10.43 -17.64
C GLN A 80 -22.99 9.97 -18.74
N GLY A 81 -23.32 8.89 -19.47
CA GLY A 81 -22.48 8.34 -20.53
C GLY A 81 -21.26 7.52 -20.05
N LYS A 82 -21.07 7.38 -18.76
CA LYS A 82 -19.90 6.66 -18.16
C LYS A 82 -20.28 5.22 -17.79
N PRO A 83 -19.68 4.19 -18.42
CA PRO A 83 -20.03 2.78 -18.14
C PRO A 83 -19.40 2.26 -16.84
N ILE A 84 -18.35 2.90 -16.29
CA ILE A 84 -17.63 2.46 -15.11
C ILE A 84 -17.94 3.40 -13.96
N LEU A 85 -18.65 2.88 -12.95
CA LEU A 85 -19.10 3.66 -11.80
C LEU A 85 -18.13 3.59 -10.64
N PRO A 86 -18.02 4.63 -9.81
CA PRO A 86 -17.21 4.57 -8.61
C PRO A 86 -17.91 3.77 -7.49
N VAL A 87 -17.20 2.82 -6.93
CA VAL A 87 -17.53 2.18 -5.64
C VAL A 87 -16.29 2.33 -4.77
N THR A 88 -16.29 3.32 -3.90
CA THR A 88 -15.12 3.61 -3.05
C THR A 88 -14.84 2.44 -2.12
N ASN A 89 -13.58 2.01 -2.06
CA ASN A 89 -13.15 0.95 -1.17
C ASN A 89 -13.45 1.31 0.29
N GLY A 90 -14.03 0.38 1.01
CA GLY A 90 -14.17 0.46 2.46
C GLY A 90 -12.87 0.11 3.20
N VAL A 91 -12.83 0.46 4.48
CA VAL A 91 -11.77 0.09 5.40
C VAL A 91 -12.35 -0.78 6.50
N HIS A 92 -11.80 -1.97 6.72
CA HIS A 92 -12.17 -2.82 7.83
C HIS A 92 -11.49 -2.34 9.12
N VAL A 93 -12.12 -1.39 9.82
CA VAL A 93 -11.54 -0.65 10.93
C VAL A 93 -10.99 -1.57 12.02
N THR A 94 -11.72 -2.62 12.39
CA THR A 94 -11.33 -3.56 13.45
C THR A 94 -10.04 -4.33 13.16
N THR A 95 -9.70 -4.56 11.89
CA THR A 95 -8.40 -5.14 11.50
C THR A 95 -7.25 -4.15 11.70
N TRP A 96 -7.47 -2.88 11.37
CA TRP A 96 -6.40 -1.91 11.27
C TRP A 96 -6.20 -1.06 12.52
N ILE A 97 -7.19 -0.98 13.41
CA ILE A 97 -7.06 -0.29 14.69
C ILE A 97 -6.13 -1.06 15.65
N GLY A 98 -5.27 -0.33 16.36
CA GLY A 98 -4.40 -0.92 17.36
C GLY A 98 -5.14 -1.16 18.69
N HIS A 99 -4.76 -2.21 19.41
CA HIS A 99 -5.39 -2.57 20.68
C HIS A 99 -5.44 -1.42 21.73
N PRO A 100 -4.37 -0.60 21.90
CA PRO A 100 -4.46 0.53 22.82
C PRO A 100 -5.54 1.55 22.45
N VAL A 101 -5.68 1.88 21.16
CA VAL A 101 -6.72 2.79 20.67
C VAL A 101 -8.10 2.14 20.74
N ARG A 102 -8.21 0.84 20.44
CA ARG A 102 -9.49 0.10 20.63
C ARG A 102 -9.98 0.23 22.08
N LYS A 103 -9.13 0.00 23.06
CA LYS A 103 -9.47 0.17 24.49
C LYS A 103 -9.87 1.61 24.85
N LEU A 104 -9.21 2.58 24.24
CA LEU A 104 -9.55 3.98 24.42
C LEU A 104 -10.98 4.26 23.90
N PHE A 105 -11.32 3.73 22.72
CA PHE A 105 -12.65 3.86 22.14
C PHE A 105 -13.73 3.14 22.96
N GLU A 106 -13.45 1.92 23.43
CA GLU A 106 -14.35 1.16 24.30
C GLU A 106 -14.68 1.92 25.61
N ARG A 107 -13.72 2.70 26.14
CA ARG A 107 -13.87 3.47 27.38
C ARG A 107 -14.58 4.81 27.18
N HIS A 108 -14.23 5.54 26.14
CA HIS A 108 -14.65 6.94 25.99
C HIS A 108 -15.71 7.17 24.91
N ILE A 109 -15.80 6.29 23.92
CA ILE A 109 -16.78 6.43 22.84
C ILE A 109 -18.00 5.56 23.13
N ASP A 110 -17.84 4.25 23.05
CA ASP A 110 -18.89 3.27 23.30
C ASP A 110 -18.28 1.88 23.45
N ALA A 111 -18.76 1.06 24.37
CA ALA A 111 -18.27 -0.31 24.56
C ALA A 111 -18.43 -1.18 23.29
N ASN A 112 -19.46 -0.89 22.49
CA ASN A 112 -19.79 -1.60 21.24
C ASN A 112 -19.59 -0.70 20.01
N TRP A 113 -18.62 0.20 20.04
CA TRP A 113 -18.38 1.18 18.97
C TRP A 113 -18.17 0.51 17.59
N ASP A 114 -17.65 -0.71 17.54
CA ASP A 114 -17.36 -1.43 16.29
C ASP A 114 -18.63 -2.00 15.61
N ASP A 115 -19.74 -2.14 16.33
CA ASP A 115 -21.04 -2.45 15.75
C ASP A 115 -21.77 -1.18 15.27
N ARG A 116 -21.31 0.00 15.68
CA ARG A 116 -21.95 1.31 15.46
C ARG A 116 -21.14 2.24 14.55
N LEU A 117 -20.30 1.68 13.68
CA LEU A 117 -19.35 2.43 12.82
C LEU A 117 -20.01 3.47 11.92
N LEU A 118 -21.28 3.27 11.54
CA LEU A 118 -22.01 4.14 10.61
C LEU A 118 -22.87 5.20 11.34
N GLU A 119 -22.83 5.25 12.66
CA GLU A 119 -23.54 6.26 13.47
C GLU A 119 -22.63 7.47 13.71
N PRO A 120 -22.89 8.62 13.06
CA PRO A 120 -22.00 9.80 13.19
C PRO A 120 -21.90 10.34 14.61
N GLU A 121 -22.96 10.16 15.42
CA GLU A 121 -23.09 10.71 16.75
C GLU A 121 -22.03 10.16 17.71
N ILE A 122 -21.69 8.86 17.59
CA ILE A 122 -20.69 8.26 18.48
C ILE A 122 -19.30 8.87 18.25
N TRP A 123 -19.01 9.28 17.02
CA TRP A 123 -17.70 9.83 16.64
C TRP A 123 -17.48 11.26 17.10
N GLN A 124 -18.54 12.00 17.47
CA GLN A 124 -18.40 13.32 18.08
C GLN A 124 -17.66 13.25 19.42
N ARG A 125 -17.77 12.14 20.15
CA ARG A 125 -17.05 11.89 21.40
C ARG A 125 -15.53 11.78 21.25
N LEU A 126 -15.02 11.65 20.00
CA LEU A 126 -13.58 11.72 19.75
C LEU A 126 -12.95 13.06 20.18
N ASN A 127 -13.74 14.14 20.14
CA ASN A 127 -13.28 15.47 20.55
C ASN A 127 -13.09 15.60 22.08
N ASP A 128 -13.72 14.71 22.84
CA ASP A 128 -13.69 14.71 24.31
C ASP A 128 -12.64 13.73 24.85
N LEU A 129 -11.86 13.07 24.00
CA LEU A 129 -10.80 12.16 24.42
C LEU A 129 -9.71 12.93 25.18
N PRO A 130 -9.27 12.45 26.36
CA PRO A 130 -8.16 13.07 27.06
C PRO A 130 -6.85 12.94 26.24
N ASP A 131 -6.21 14.07 25.97
CA ASP A 131 -4.96 14.12 25.19
C ASP A 131 -3.88 13.19 25.75
N ALA A 132 -3.76 13.13 27.09
CA ALA A 132 -2.78 12.28 27.76
C ALA A 132 -3.00 10.79 27.48
N GLU A 133 -4.26 10.33 27.51
CA GLU A 133 -4.59 8.93 27.21
C GLU A 133 -4.40 8.61 25.73
N LEU A 134 -4.76 9.54 24.84
CA LEU A 134 -4.52 9.40 23.41
C LEU A 134 -3.02 9.29 23.12
N TRP A 135 -2.23 10.16 23.74
CA TRP A 135 -0.76 10.16 23.60
C TRP A 135 -0.14 8.87 24.15
N GLN A 136 -0.62 8.38 25.29
CA GLN A 136 -0.18 7.11 25.86
C GLN A 136 -0.48 5.93 24.94
N ALA A 137 -1.71 5.84 24.42
CA ALA A 137 -2.08 4.80 23.46
C ALA A 137 -1.21 4.85 22.19
N ARG A 138 -0.90 6.06 21.70
CA ARG A 138 -0.01 6.30 20.58
C ARG A 138 1.41 5.82 20.87
N THR A 139 1.96 6.18 22.02
CA THR A 139 3.32 5.80 22.43
C THR A 139 3.44 4.28 22.52
N GLU A 140 2.46 3.61 23.14
CA GLU A 140 2.45 2.14 23.23
C GLU A 140 2.44 1.46 21.85
N GLN A 141 1.67 1.99 20.89
CA GLN A 141 1.67 1.47 19.51
C GLN A 141 3.01 1.65 18.82
N LYS A 142 3.64 2.80 19.03
CA LYS A 142 4.93 3.15 18.45
C LYS A 142 6.06 2.26 18.99
N GLU A 143 6.05 2.00 20.29
CA GLU A 143 6.96 1.05 20.93
C GLU A 143 6.78 -0.38 20.40
N ARG A 144 5.53 -0.81 20.19
CA ARG A 144 5.24 -2.12 19.58
C ARG A 144 5.77 -2.21 18.15
N LEU A 145 5.67 -1.13 17.38
CA LEU A 145 6.26 -1.06 16.04
C LEU A 145 7.80 -1.12 16.12
N ALA A 146 8.41 -0.34 17.02
CA ALA A 146 9.86 -0.33 17.19
C ALA A 146 10.40 -1.72 17.56
N ARG A 147 9.79 -2.41 18.52
CA ARG A 147 10.15 -3.80 18.87
C ARG A 147 10.03 -4.75 17.69
N PHE A 148 8.96 -4.63 16.91
CA PHE A 148 8.76 -5.45 15.71
C PHE A 148 9.84 -5.19 14.66
N CYS A 149 10.15 -3.92 14.35
CA CYS A 149 11.17 -3.55 13.38
C CYS A 149 12.55 -4.06 13.83
N ARG A 150 12.93 -3.86 15.09
CA ARG A 150 14.19 -4.35 15.66
C ARG A 150 14.34 -5.87 15.50
N SER A 151 13.30 -6.63 15.84
CA SER A 151 13.30 -8.10 15.65
C SER A 151 13.46 -8.51 14.17
N ARG A 152 12.91 -7.72 13.23
CA ARG A 152 13.07 -7.98 11.79
C ARG A 152 14.47 -7.63 11.31
N TRP A 153 15.03 -6.50 11.74
CA TRP A 153 16.40 -6.07 11.39
C TRP A 153 17.45 -7.02 11.95
N GLN A 154 17.31 -7.53 13.17
CA GLN A 154 18.21 -8.57 13.69
C GLN A 154 18.33 -9.75 12.73
N ARG A 155 17.20 -10.26 12.24
CA ARG A 155 17.18 -11.35 11.26
C ARG A 155 17.71 -10.94 9.89
N GLN A 156 17.45 -9.72 9.46
CA GLN A 156 17.95 -9.15 8.20
C GLN A 156 19.47 -9.02 8.25
N PHE A 157 20.02 -8.45 9.29
CA PHE A 157 21.46 -8.27 9.50
C PHE A 157 22.20 -9.61 9.63
N ALA A 158 21.61 -10.56 10.35
CA ALA A 158 22.17 -11.92 10.43
C ALA A 158 22.23 -12.61 9.05
N ARG A 159 21.19 -12.45 8.20
CA ARG A 159 21.23 -12.98 6.83
C ARG A 159 22.29 -12.30 5.95
N HIS A 160 22.58 -11.03 6.21
CA HIS A 160 23.60 -10.28 5.47
C HIS A 160 25.01 -10.51 6.03
N GLY A 161 25.17 -11.38 7.03
CA GLY A 161 26.48 -11.75 7.57
C GLY A 161 27.15 -10.65 8.42
N GLN A 162 26.35 -9.73 8.98
CA GLN A 162 26.88 -8.67 9.83
C GLN A 162 27.41 -9.20 11.16
N ALA A 163 28.43 -8.50 11.71
CA ALA A 163 29.12 -8.92 12.92
C ALA A 163 28.19 -8.96 14.15
N PRO A 164 28.44 -9.85 15.15
CA PRO A 164 27.63 -9.96 16.37
C PRO A 164 27.44 -8.65 17.13
N GLY A 165 28.44 -7.76 17.15
CA GLY A 165 28.35 -6.44 17.77
C GLY A 165 27.31 -5.54 17.10
N GLU A 166 27.23 -5.54 15.77
CA GLU A 166 26.23 -4.80 15.00
C GLU A 166 24.82 -5.33 15.27
N LEU A 167 24.66 -6.64 15.50
CA LEU A 167 23.39 -7.24 15.88
C LEU A 167 22.90 -6.79 17.27
N GLN A 168 23.79 -6.51 18.21
CA GLN A 168 23.44 -5.97 19.52
C GLN A 168 22.95 -4.53 19.42
N ASP A 169 23.55 -3.72 18.56
CA ASP A 169 23.16 -2.32 18.35
C ASP A 169 21.76 -2.17 17.73
N VAL A 170 21.28 -3.20 17.02
CA VAL A 170 19.91 -3.19 16.47
C VAL A 170 18.84 -2.98 17.55
N GLY A 171 19.09 -3.42 18.78
CA GLY A 171 18.19 -3.19 19.91
C GLY A 171 17.93 -1.70 20.22
N ARG A 172 18.84 -0.84 19.80
CA ARG A 172 18.77 0.63 20.00
C ARG A 172 18.24 1.39 18.79
N LEU A 173 18.10 0.72 17.64
CA LEU A 173 17.55 1.34 16.43
C LEU A 173 16.09 1.73 16.61
N LEU A 174 15.67 2.75 15.92
CA LEU A 174 14.30 3.29 15.92
C LEU A 174 13.84 3.74 17.32
N ASP A 175 14.24 4.94 17.67
CA ASP A 175 13.84 5.60 18.92
C ASP A 175 12.31 5.86 18.90
N PRO A 176 11.54 5.33 19.87
CA PRO A 176 10.11 5.60 19.95
C PRO A 176 9.78 7.06 20.30
N ASN A 177 10.74 7.85 20.81
CA ASN A 177 10.54 9.28 21.09
C ASN A 177 10.78 10.16 19.85
N ALA A 178 11.51 9.66 18.84
CA ALA A 178 11.71 10.39 17.60
C ALA A 178 10.42 10.44 16.75
N LEU A 179 10.26 11.45 15.91
CA LEU A 179 9.24 11.44 14.85
C LEU A 179 9.60 10.34 13.84
N VAL A 180 8.73 9.35 13.69
CA VAL A 180 8.93 8.28 12.72
C VAL A 180 8.07 8.52 11.49
N ILE A 181 8.71 8.77 10.36
CA ILE A 181 8.06 8.89 9.06
C ILE A 181 8.14 7.53 8.34
N GLY A 182 7.01 7.02 7.87
CA GLY A 182 6.94 5.72 7.25
C GLY A 182 6.54 5.73 5.78
N PHE A 183 7.30 5.03 4.95
CA PHE A 183 6.91 4.69 3.59
C PHE A 183 6.72 3.17 3.47
N ALA A 184 5.47 2.72 3.41
CA ALA A 184 5.12 1.29 3.36
C ALA A 184 4.21 1.01 2.14
N ARG A 185 4.80 1.00 0.94
CA ARG A 185 4.11 0.84 -0.35
C ARG A 185 4.94 0.01 -1.32
N ARG A 186 4.28 -0.45 -2.42
CA ARG A 186 5.03 -0.98 -3.57
C ARG A 186 5.96 0.10 -4.13
N PHE A 187 7.20 -0.28 -4.41
CA PHE A 187 8.16 0.60 -5.05
C PHE A 187 7.86 0.65 -6.56
N ALA A 188 7.02 1.59 -6.93
CA ALA A 188 6.76 1.98 -8.31
C ALA A 188 7.00 3.49 -8.43
N THR A 189 7.48 3.96 -9.56
CA THR A 189 7.93 5.35 -9.75
C THR A 189 6.86 6.37 -9.34
N TYR A 190 5.59 6.12 -9.69
CA TYR A 190 4.47 7.03 -9.36
C TYR A 190 4.16 7.12 -7.86
N LYS A 191 4.65 6.19 -7.04
CA LYS A 191 4.52 6.23 -5.56
C LYS A 191 5.50 7.17 -4.89
N ARG A 192 6.47 7.70 -5.64
CA ARG A 192 7.40 8.76 -5.23
C ARG A 192 8.24 8.41 -3.99
N ALA A 193 8.67 7.15 -3.83
CA ALA A 193 9.49 6.73 -2.69
C ALA A 193 10.80 7.53 -2.55
N GLY A 194 11.38 7.99 -3.66
CA GLY A 194 12.61 8.81 -3.68
C GLY A 194 12.41 10.29 -3.34
N LEU A 195 11.17 10.75 -3.08
CA LEU A 195 10.89 12.19 -2.93
C LEU A 195 11.70 12.83 -1.78
N PHE A 196 11.93 12.13 -0.68
CA PHE A 196 12.73 12.63 0.44
C PHE A 196 14.18 12.94 0.05
N PHE A 197 14.72 12.23 -0.92
CA PHE A 197 16.12 12.36 -1.36
C PHE A 197 16.30 13.39 -2.50
N HIS A 198 15.26 14.13 -2.86
CA HIS A 198 15.34 15.18 -3.87
C HIS A 198 16.23 16.35 -3.41
N ASP A 199 16.15 16.68 -2.12
CA ASP A 199 17.02 17.68 -1.47
C ASP A 199 17.74 17.02 -0.29
N ILE A 200 18.90 16.43 -0.56
CA ILE A 200 19.67 15.66 0.40
C ILE A 200 20.18 16.54 1.55
N GLU A 201 20.65 17.75 1.25
CA GLU A 201 21.19 18.64 2.28
C GLU A 201 20.10 19.12 3.25
N ARG A 202 18.91 19.40 2.73
CA ARG A 202 17.74 19.70 3.58
C ARG A 202 17.35 18.50 4.42
N LEU A 203 17.33 17.31 3.83
CA LEU A 203 17.01 16.07 4.54
C LEU A 203 18.00 15.81 5.69
N LYS A 204 19.32 15.96 5.46
CA LYS A 204 20.33 15.84 6.50
C LYS A 204 20.05 16.79 7.67
N ARG A 205 19.79 18.07 7.41
CA ARG A 205 19.47 19.03 8.48
C ARG A 205 18.26 18.63 9.29
N ILE A 206 17.22 18.08 8.66
CA ILE A 206 16.01 17.61 9.34
C ILE A 206 16.31 16.38 10.21
N LEU A 207 17.02 15.40 9.68
CA LEU A 207 17.29 14.13 10.36
C LEU A 207 18.30 14.26 11.50
N HIS A 208 19.18 15.26 11.44
CA HIS A 208 20.20 15.51 12.46
C HIS A 208 19.86 16.67 13.40
N HIS A 209 18.58 17.11 13.41
CA HIS A 209 18.16 18.16 14.34
C HIS A 209 18.27 17.66 15.79
N PRO A 210 19.00 18.38 16.68
CA PRO A 210 19.32 17.89 18.03
C PRO A 210 18.08 17.78 18.93
N GLU A 211 17.15 18.72 18.83
CA GLU A 211 15.98 18.80 19.71
C GLU A 211 14.75 18.07 19.14
N HIS A 212 14.71 17.86 17.82
CA HIS A 212 13.57 17.25 17.13
C HIS A 212 14.03 16.03 16.33
N PRO A 213 14.33 14.90 16.99
CA PRO A 213 14.84 13.72 16.31
C PRO A 213 13.81 13.15 15.34
N VAL A 214 14.25 12.93 14.09
CA VAL A 214 13.41 12.36 13.02
C VAL A 214 14.07 11.09 12.49
N GLN A 215 13.26 10.08 12.21
CA GLN A 215 13.70 8.83 11.60
C GLN A 215 12.75 8.42 10.48
N ILE A 216 13.28 7.83 9.42
CA ILE A 216 12.49 7.37 8.27
C ILE A 216 12.60 5.86 8.16
N VAL A 217 11.48 5.19 7.99
CA VAL A 217 11.45 3.74 7.75
C VAL A 217 10.77 3.45 6.42
N TYR A 218 11.51 2.81 5.54
CA TYR A 218 11.00 2.29 4.28
C TYR A 218 10.67 0.81 4.40
N ALA A 219 9.54 0.42 3.85
CA ALA A 219 9.14 -0.97 3.73
C ALA A 219 8.34 -1.19 2.44
N GLY A 220 8.57 -2.29 1.75
CA GLY A 220 7.86 -2.57 0.51
C GLY A 220 8.63 -3.49 -0.42
N LYS A 221 8.06 -3.69 -1.61
CA LYS A 221 8.64 -4.53 -2.67
C LYS A 221 8.43 -3.86 -4.02
N ALA A 222 9.37 -4.03 -4.93
CA ALA A 222 9.17 -3.76 -6.35
C ALA A 222 8.60 -5.01 -7.04
N HIS A 223 7.83 -4.82 -8.11
CA HIS A 223 7.42 -5.94 -8.95
C HIS A 223 8.64 -6.54 -9.66
N PRO A 224 8.73 -7.87 -9.86
CA PRO A 224 9.88 -8.49 -10.53
C PRO A 224 10.17 -7.96 -11.93
N ALA A 225 9.14 -7.53 -12.67
CA ALA A 225 9.27 -6.93 -13.99
C ALA A 225 9.48 -5.40 -13.97
N ASP A 226 9.40 -4.74 -12.80
CA ASP A 226 9.56 -3.28 -12.67
C ASP A 226 11.03 -2.92 -12.37
N ARG A 227 11.84 -2.83 -13.41
CA ARG A 227 13.27 -2.47 -13.31
C ARG A 227 13.50 -1.09 -12.65
N PRO A 228 12.76 -0.03 -13.00
CA PRO A 228 12.88 1.26 -12.30
C PRO A 228 12.54 1.16 -10.81
N GLY A 229 11.48 0.43 -10.44
CA GLY A 229 11.12 0.21 -9.04
C GLY A 229 12.19 -0.56 -8.27
N GLN A 230 12.84 -1.57 -8.88
CA GLN A 230 13.98 -2.29 -8.29
C GLN A 230 15.19 -1.37 -8.09
N GLY A 231 15.48 -0.51 -9.08
CA GLY A 231 16.54 0.50 -8.98
C GLY A 231 16.32 1.45 -7.80
N LEU A 232 15.07 1.89 -7.60
CA LEU A 232 14.70 2.74 -6.48
C LEU A 232 14.88 2.05 -5.11
N VAL A 233 14.52 0.76 -4.99
CA VAL A 233 14.79 -0.04 -3.78
C VAL A 233 16.29 -0.07 -3.47
N ARG A 234 17.13 -0.36 -4.48
CA ARG A 234 18.59 -0.40 -4.33
C ARG A 234 19.13 0.96 -3.87
N GLN A 235 18.75 2.04 -4.55
CA GLN A 235 19.19 3.39 -4.20
C GLN A 235 18.87 3.76 -2.75
N ILE A 236 17.64 3.49 -2.29
CA ILE A 236 17.21 3.80 -0.93
C ILE A 236 17.96 2.93 0.08
N PHE A 237 18.20 1.67 -0.23
CA PHE A 237 18.99 0.78 0.61
C PHE A 237 20.42 1.29 0.75
N GLU A 238 21.10 1.61 -0.36
CA GLU A 238 22.47 2.16 -0.36
C GLU A 238 22.55 3.47 0.45
N LEU A 239 21.61 4.39 0.23
CA LEU A 239 21.54 5.62 1.02
C LEU A 239 21.36 5.35 2.51
N SER A 240 20.55 4.37 2.89
CA SER A 240 20.33 4.02 4.30
C SER A 240 21.60 3.48 5.01
N GLN A 241 22.57 2.99 4.24
CA GLN A 241 23.85 2.49 4.74
C GLN A 241 24.95 3.56 4.76
N SER A 242 24.74 4.71 4.10
CA SER A 242 25.72 5.79 4.06
C SER A 242 25.90 6.45 5.44
N GLU A 243 27.04 7.05 5.67
CA GLU A 243 27.40 7.70 6.93
C GLU A 243 26.37 8.76 7.36
N ASP A 244 25.88 9.56 6.43
CA ASP A 244 24.90 10.63 6.67
C ASP A 244 23.52 10.13 7.13
N PHE A 245 23.12 8.90 6.73
CA PHE A 245 21.76 8.40 6.96
C PHE A 245 21.71 7.15 7.84
N ARG A 246 22.86 6.58 8.19
CA ARG A 246 22.93 5.42 9.09
C ARG A 246 22.31 5.74 10.45
N GLY A 247 21.40 4.90 10.91
CA GLY A 247 20.65 5.13 12.15
C GLY A 247 19.53 6.18 12.07
N LYS A 248 19.30 6.80 10.90
CA LYS A 248 18.24 7.78 10.64
C LYS A 248 17.26 7.29 9.57
N VAL A 249 17.76 6.62 8.54
CA VAL A 249 16.96 6.03 7.47
C VAL A 249 17.12 4.52 7.52
N PHE A 250 16.00 3.82 7.56
CA PHE A 250 15.97 2.36 7.69
C PHE A 250 15.20 1.73 6.54
N PHE A 251 15.67 0.58 6.08
CA PHE A 251 14.97 -0.25 5.11
C PHE A 251 14.57 -1.59 5.74
N LEU A 252 13.27 -1.88 5.77
CA LEU A 252 12.72 -3.12 6.29
C LEU A 252 12.40 -4.09 5.14
N GLU A 253 13.15 -5.16 5.06
CA GLU A 253 12.91 -6.22 4.08
C GLU A 253 11.68 -7.08 4.41
N TYR A 254 11.25 -7.87 3.42
CA TYR A 254 10.14 -8.83 3.57
C TYR A 254 8.85 -8.21 4.10
N TYR A 255 8.46 -7.07 3.51
CA TYR A 255 7.18 -6.47 3.81
C TYR A 255 6.02 -7.45 3.52
N ASP A 256 5.27 -7.80 4.56
CA ASP A 256 4.16 -8.75 4.55
C ASP A 256 2.93 -8.18 5.28
N MET A 257 1.83 -8.93 5.34
CA MET A 257 0.61 -8.49 6.03
C MET A 257 0.83 -8.19 7.53
N ARG A 258 1.74 -8.90 8.20
CA ARG A 258 2.11 -8.62 9.59
C ARG A 258 2.79 -7.26 9.71
N SER A 259 3.69 -6.96 8.79
CA SER A 259 4.36 -5.66 8.71
C SER A 259 3.34 -4.56 8.42
N ALA A 260 2.44 -4.75 7.45
CA ALA A 260 1.38 -3.81 7.11
C ALA A 260 0.48 -3.51 8.33
N THR A 261 0.01 -4.55 9.02
CA THR A 261 -0.86 -4.40 10.18
C THR A 261 -0.17 -3.63 11.32
N ARG A 262 1.10 -3.96 11.64
CA ARG A 262 1.85 -3.25 12.68
C ARG A 262 2.08 -1.80 12.31
N TRP A 263 2.38 -1.57 11.04
CA TRP A 263 2.60 -0.23 10.49
C TRP A 263 1.34 0.64 10.58
N CYS A 264 0.20 0.16 10.08
CA CYS A 264 -1.06 0.89 10.12
C CYS A 264 -1.52 1.17 11.57
N ARG A 265 -1.36 0.19 12.46
CA ARG A 265 -1.72 0.34 13.88
C ARG A 265 -0.85 1.36 14.61
N ALA A 266 0.40 1.55 14.22
CA ALA A 266 1.28 2.55 14.80
C ALA A 266 1.15 3.94 14.16
N ARG A 267 0.46 4.04 13.02
CA ARG A 267 0.21 5.30 12.34
C ARG A 267 -1.06 5.93 12.90
N ILE A 268 -0.91 7.05 13.58
CA ILE A 268 -1.99 8.00 13.79
C ILE A 268 -1.65 9.21 12.94
N SER A 269 -2.49 9.59 12.09
CA SER A 269 -2.56 10.73 11.22
C SER A 269 -2.76 10.34 9.79
N GLY A 270 -3.72 10.94 9.28
CA GLY A 270 -4.20 10.88 7.96
C GLY A 270 -3.26 11.20 6.84
#